data_626a00ed7b337e3f74a55e0ede2c4d4e
#
_entry.id   626a00ed7b337e3f74a55e0ede2c4d4e
#
_cell.length_a   1.000
_cell.length_b   1.000
_cell.length_c   1.000
_cell.angle_alpha   90.00
_cell.angle_beta   90.00
_cell.angle_gamma   90.00
#
_symmetry.space_group_name_H-M   'P 1'
#
loop_
_entity.id
_entity.type
_entity.pdbx_description
1 polymer ?
#
loop_
_entity_poly.entity_id
_entity_poly.type
_entity_poly.pdbx_seq_one_letter_code
_entity_poly.pdbx_strand_id
1 'polypeptide(L)'
;MRAANSHFGKHYINGVWTTPKGAMIDVENPATREIFARVPDGTPEEVDAAVAAAQSAFPRWCSTPLAQRIALMEGMLRRFCEKTEDVIELEVAELGAPVAFARSKHCLYQQKRTAAFIAAARSIAAEEAFPASLVMREPVGVVAAITPWNYPLGQIIQKVV
;
A
#
# COMPACT_ATOMS: atom_id res chain seq x y z
N MET A 1 -9.31 -13.59 -17.15
CA MET A 1 -9.40 -12.63 -16.02
C MET A 1 -10.46 -13.11 -15.04
N ARG A 2 -10.05 -13.51 -13.83
CA ARG A 2 -10.99 -13.82 -12.74
C ARG A 2 -11.76 -12.55 -12.40
N ALA A 3 -13.03 -12.70 -12.02
CA ALA A 3 -14.07 -11.69 -11.85
C ALA A 3 -13.52 -10.31 -11.43
N ALA A 4 -13.86 -9.28 -12.20
CA ALA A 4 -13.54 -7.90 -11.92
C ALA A 4 -13.76 -7.61 -10.42
N ASN A 5 -12.71 -7.26 -9.71
CA ASN A 5 -12.81 -6.89 -8.31
C ASN A 5 -13.78 -5.69 -8.24
N SER A 6 -14.90 -5.84 -7.55
CA SER A 6 -15.98 -4.84 -7.48
C SER A 6 -15.53 -3.46 -6.93
N HIS A 7 -14.26 -3.36 -6.54
CA HIS A 7 -13.65 -2.16 -5.94
C HIS A 7 -12.75 -1.35 -6.88
N PHE A 8 -12.44 -1.81 -8.09
CA PHE A 8 -11.57 -1.11 -9.04
C PHE A 8 -12.19 0.22 -9.39
N GLY A 9 -13.06 0.74 -9.39
CA GLY A 9 -13.60 2.08 -9.69
C GLY A 9 -13.95 2.88 -8.44
N LYS A 10 -13.29 2.64 -7.30
CA LYS A 10 -13.63 3.30 -6.03
C LYS A 10 -12.38 3.76 -5.29
N HIS A 11 -12.53 4.83 -4.49
CA HIS A 11 -11.55 5.17 -3.46
C HIS A 11 -11.85 4.42 -2.16
N TYR A 12 -10.80 4.16 -1.38
CA TYR A 12 -10.94 3.62 -0.03
C TYR A 12 -10.59 4.72 0.98
N ILE A 13 -11.60 5.32 1.59
CA ILE A 13 -11.45 6.45 2.51
C ILE A 13 -12.20 6.12 3.82
N ASN A 14 -11.54 6.35 4.95
CA ASN A 14 -12.11 6.12 6.28
C ASN A 14 -12.71 4.70 6.48
N GLY A 15 -12.02 3.68 5.97
CA GLY A 15 -12.44 2.28 6.13
C GLY A 15 -13.58 1.83 5.21
N VAL A 16 -14.02 2.65 4.25
CA VAL A 16 -15.11 2.33 3.32
C VAL A 16 -14.73 2.59 1.87
N TRP A 17 -15.32 1.81 0.96
CA TRP A 17 -15.22 2.04 -0.48
C TRP A 17 -16.22 3.10 -0.92
N THR A 18 -15.73 4.25 -1.36
CA THR A 18 -16.54 5.40 -1.75
C THR A 18 -16.71 5.46 -3.27
N THR A 19 -17.89 5.92 -3.72
CA THR A 19 -18.12 6.23 -5.14
C THR A 19 -17.35 7.50 -5.49
N PRO A 20 -16.50 7.49 -6.55
CA PRO A 20 -15.74 8.65 -6.95
C PRO A 20 -16.64 9.79 -7.44
N LYS A 21 -16.21 11.02 -7.21
CA LYS A 21 -16.87 12.25 -7.68
C LYS A 21 -16.21 12.84 -8.93
N GLY A 22 -14.94 12.48 -9.15
CA GLY A 22 -14.13 12.95 -10.28
C GLY A 22 -14.28 12.12 -11.55
N ALA A 23 -13.43 12.42 -12.52
CA ALA A 23 -13.32 11.66 -13.76
C ALA A 23 -12.78 10.24 -13.51
N MET A 24 -12.91 9.40 -14.54
CA MET A 24 -12.30 8.08 -14.54
C MET A 24 -11.12 8.07 -15.53
N ILE A 25 -10.03 7.44 -15.11
CA ILE A 25 -8.85 7.23 -15.95
C ILE A 25 -8.93 5.82 -16.52
N ASP A 26 -8.83 5.73 -17.84
CA ASP A 26 -8.78 4.44 -18.54
C ASP A 26 -7.43 3.76 -18.28
N VAL A 27 -7.46 2.47 -17.96
CA VAL A 27 -6.27 1.62 -17.81
C VAL A 27 -6.14 0.73 -19.02
N GLU A 28 -5.12 1.02 -19.83
CA GLU A 28 -4.85 0.33 -21.09
C GLU A 28 -3.84 -0.81 -20.87
N ASN A 29 -4.09 -1.96 -21.47
CA ASN A 29 -3.10 -3.02 -21.57
C ASN A 29 -2.09 -2.66 -22.67
N PRO A 30 -0.81 -2.44 -22.39
CA PRO A 30 0.17 -1.98 -23.36
C PRO A 30 0.48 -3.00 -24.48
N ALA A 31 0.19 -4.29 -24.25
CA ALA A 31 0.41 -5.34 -25.24
C ALA A 31 -0.74 -5.44 -26.27
N THR A 32 -2.00 -5.26 -25.83
CA THR A 32 -3.18 -5.40 -26.68
C THR A 32 -3.78 -4.07 -27.10
N ARG A 33 -3.42 -2.97 -26.45
CA ARG A 33 -3.99 -1.62 -26.60
C ARG A 33 -5.48 -1.53 -26.24
N GLU A 34 -5.98 -2.50 -25.51
CA GLU A 34 -7.37 -2.52 -25.04
C GLU A 34 -7.49 -1.89 -23.65
N ILE A 35 -8.56 -1.14 -23.44
CA ILE A 35 -8.94 -0.65 -22.12
C ILE A 35 -9.57 -1.81 -21.35
N PHE A 36 -8.94 -2.24 -20.28
CA PHE A 36 -9.41 -3.39 -19.49
C PHE A 36 -9.95 -3.01 -18.10
N ALA A 37 -9.66 -1.79 -17.64
CA ALA A 37 -10.13 -1.28 -16.36
C ALA A 37 -10.29 0.23 -16.36
N ARG A 38 -10.92 0.77 -15.33
CA ARG A 38 -10.99 2.21 -15.06
C ARG A 38 -10.73 2.46 -13.58
N VAL A 39 -9.94 3.48 -13.29
CA VAL A 39 -9.65 3.93 -11.93
C VAL A 39 -10.11 5.37 -11.75
N PRO A 40 -10.54 5.79 -10.55
CA PRO A 40 -11.00 7.15 -10.34
C PRO A 40 -9.81 8.13 -10.31
N ASP A 41 -10.01 9.29 -10.90
CA ASP A 41 -9.19 10.47 -10.70
C ASP A 41 -9.71 11.21 -9.47
N GLY A 42 -8.89 11.34 -8.44
CA GLY A 42 -9.29 11.94 -7.16
C GLY A 42 -9.49 13.45 -7.26
N THR A 43 -10.62 13.96 -6.77
CA THR A 43 -10.84 15.40 -6.65
C THR A 43 -10.12 15.98 -5.43
N PRO A 44 -9.86 17.32 -5.38
CA PRO A 44 -9.32 17.97 -4.19
C PRO A 44 -10.12 17.65 -2.92
N GLU A 45 -11.45 17.63 -3.00
CA GLU A 45 -12.32 17.34 -1.87
C GLU A 45 -12.20 15.89 -1.38
N GLU A 46 -11.93 14.94 -2.28
CA GLU A 46 -11.68 13.55 -1.93
C GLU A 46 -10.30 13.38 -1.28
N VAL A 47 -9.30 14.15 -1.73
CA VAL A 47 -7.99 14.22 -1.08
C VAL A 47 -8.12 14.80 0.32
N ASP A 48 -8.83 15.91 0.48
CA ASP A 48 -9.08 16.53 1.78
C ASP A 48 -9.81 15.57 2.74
N ALA A 49 -10.80 14.84 2.25
CA ALA A 49 -11.50 13.82 3.03
C ALA A 49 -10.57 12.67 3.46
N ALA A 50 -9.68 12.23 2.59
CA ALA A 50 -8.70 11.18 2.90
C ALA A 50 -7.69 11.65 3.96
N VAL A 51 -7.19 12.88 3.83
CA VAL A 51 -6.28 13.50 4.80
C VAL A 51 -6.98 13.69 6.16
N ALA A 52 -8.20 14.20 6.18
CA ALA A 52 -8.97 14.37 7.41
C ALA A 52 -9.23 13.03 8.12
N ALA A 53 -9.56 11.97 7.36
CA ALA A 53 -9.72 10.62 7.89
C ALA A 53 -8.42 10.07 8.50
N ALA A 54 -7.28 10.27 7.84
CA ALA A 54 -5.97 9.87 8.33
C ALA A 54 -5.57 10.64 9.59
N GLN A 55 -5.80 11.95 9.63
CA GLN A 55 -5.57 12.79 10.81
C GLN A 55 -6.43 12.35 12.01
N SER A 56 -7.70 12.04 11.78
CA SER A 56 -8.60 11.52 12.82
C SER A 56 -8.16 10.16 13.37
N ALA A 57 -7.59 9.30 12.52
CA ALA A 57 -7.10 7.98 12.92
C ALA A 57 -5.73 8.03 13.63
N PHE A 58 -4.93 9.07 13.38
CA PHE A 58 -3.54 9.16 13.82
C PHE A 58 -3.35 9.02 15.34
N PRO A 59 -4.10 9.68 16.24
CA PRO A 59 -3.89 9.56 17.68
C PRO A 59 -4.01 8.10 18.18
N ARG A 60 -5.00 7.37 17.67
CA ARG A 60 -5.18 5.96 17.99
C ARG A 60 -4.06 5.10 17.44
N TRP A 61 -3.65 5.35 16.18
CA TRP A 61 -2.55 4.62 15.55
C TRP A 61 -1.22 4.87 16.26
N CYS A 62 -0.94 6.11 16.61
CA CYS A 62 0.26 6.54 17.35
C CYS A 62 0.38 5.80 18.69
N SER A 63 -0.73 5.65 19.43
CA SER A 63 -0.76 4.94 20.70
C SER A 63 -0.84 3.41 20.60
N THR A 64 -0.96 2.86 19.38
CA THR A 64 -1.03 1.40 19.18
C THR A 64 0.32 0.75 19.50
N PRO A 65 0.39 -0.23 20.41
CA PRO A 65 1.62 -0.91 20.76
C PRO A 65 2.33 -1.53 19.53
N LEU A 66 3.66 -1.48 19.51
CA LEU A 66 4.46 -2.01 18.39
C LEU A 66 4.10 -3.47 18.04
N ALA A 67 3.89 -4.32 19.03
CA ALA A 67 3.50 -5.72 18.82
C ALA A 67 2.18 -5.86 18.05
N GLN A 68 1.19 -4.98 18.31
CA GLN A 68 -0.07 -4.98 17.58
C GLN A 68 0.10 -4.47 16.14
N ARG A 69 0.91 -3.43 15.93
CA ARG A 69 1.24 -2.96 14.58
C ARG A 69 1.95 -4.04 13.77
N ILE A 70 2.90 -4.75 14.37
CA ILE A 70 3.58 -5.90 13.76
C ILE A 70 2.57 -6.99 13.37
N ALA A 71 1.64 -7.35 14.25
CA ALA A 71 0.63 -8.37 13.95
C ALA A 71 -0.27 -7.97 12.76
N LEU A 72 -0.60 -6.68 12.62
CA LEU A 72 -1.32 -6.16 11.45
C LEU A 72 -0.51 -6.28 10.17
N MET A 73 0.79 -5.95 10.20
CA MET A 73 1.69 -6.11 9.04
C MET A 73 1.86 -7.57 8.65
N GLU A 74 1.94 -8.49 9.60
CA GLU A 74 1.95 -9.93 9.33
C GLU A 74 0.65 -10.40 8.68
N GLY A 75 -0.49 -9.87 9.13
CA GLY A 75 -1.80 -10.09 8.51
C GLY A 75 -1.84 -9.61 7.06
N MET A 76 -1.32 -8.40 6.80
CA MET A 76 -1.19 -7.85 5.46
C MET A 76 -0.30 -8.73 4.56
N LEU A 77 0.86 -9.15 5.05
CA LEU A 77 1.77 -10.03 4.31
C LEU A 77 1.11 -11.36 3.96
N ARG A 78 0.39 -12.00 4.88
CA ARG A 78 -0.37 -13.23 4.57
C ARG A 78 -1.36 -13.01 3.44
N ARG A 79 -2.15 -11.94 3.48
CA ARG A 79 -3.10 -11.59 2.42
C ARG A 79 -2.41 -11.32 1.08
N PHE A 80 -1.27 -10.66 1.11
CA PHE A 80 -0.47 -10.46 -0.09
C PHE A 80 0.01 -11.80 -0.68
N CYS A 81 0.50 -12.73 0.14
CA CYS A 81 0.91 -14.06 -0.33
C CYS A 81 -0.26 -14.85 -0.93
N GLU A 82 -1.44 -14.79 -0.33
CA GLU A 82 -2.67 -15.42 -0.86
C GLU A 82 -3.09 -14.86 -2.22
N LYS A 83 -2.75 -13.60 -2.51
CA LYS A 83 -3.12 -12.86 -3.72
C LYS A 83 -2.00 -12.79 -4.78
N THR A 84 -0.94 -13.57 -4.63
CA THR A 84 0.25 -13.49 -5.50
C THR A 84 -0.10 -13.62 -6.98
N GLU A 85 -0.89 -14.62 -7.37
CA GLU A 85 -1.23 -14.82 -8.78
C GLU A 85 -2.14 -13.71 -9.33
N ASP A 86 -3.13 -13.25 -8.54
CA ASP A 86 -3.99 -12.14 -8.92
C ASP A 86 -3.17 -10.86 -9.19
N VAL A 87 -2.17 -10.60 -8.36
CA VAL A 87 -1.27 -9.44 -8.49
C VAL A 87 -0.37 -9.57 -9.72
N ILE A 88 0.18 -10.77 -9.98
CA ILE A 88 1.00 -11.01 -11.17
C ILE A 88 0.18 -10.78 -12.45
N GLU A 89 -1.05 -11.28 -12.51
CA GLU A 89 -1.94 -11.05 -13.65
C GLU A 89 -2.19 -9.55 -13.90
N LEU A 90 -2.40 -8.77 -12.83
CA LEU A 90 -2.58 -7.33 -12.92
C LEU A 90 -1.32 -6.59 -13.39
N GLU A 91 -0.16 -6.89 -12.82
CA GLU A 91 1.14 -6.29 -13.20
C GLU A 91 1.48 -6.58 -14.67
N VAL A 92 1.14 -7.77 -15.17
CA VAL A 92 1.31 -8.11 -16.59
C VAL A 92 0.33 -7.33 -17.46
N ALA A 93 -0.93 -7.21 -17.05
CA ALA A 93 -1.97 -6.55 -17.83
C ALA A 93 -1.79 -5.03 -17.85
N GLU A 94 -1.40 -4.41 -16.73
CA GLU A 94 -1.35 -2.95 -16.56
C GLU A 94 0.01 -2.37 -16.95
N LEU A 95 1.10 -3.01 -16.50
CA LEU A 95 2.46 -2.53 -16.73
C LEU A 95 3.10 -3.13 -18.00
N GLY A 96 2.57 -4.24 -18.51
CA GLY A 96 3.19 -5.00 -19.59
C GLY A 96 4.47 -5.76 -19.15
N ALA A 97 4.64 -6.00 -17.85
CA ALA A 97 5.80 -6.69 -17.34
C ALA A 97 5.84 -8.15 -17.80
N PRO A 98 7.02 -8.71 -18.19
CA PRO A 98 7.13 -10.14 -18.43
C PRO A 98 6.72 -10.95 -17.19
N VAL A 99 5.95 -12.03 -17.38
CA VAL A 99 5.39 -12.84 -16.27
C VAL A 99 6.45 -13.27 -15.26
N ALA A 100 7.62 -13.73 -15.73
CA ALA A 100 8.73 -14.14 -14.86
C ALA A 100 9.29 -12.98 -14.03
N PHE A 101 9.33 -11.77 -14.60
CA PHE A 101 9.78 -10.56 -13.91
C PHE A 101 8.74 -10.08 -12.89
N ALA A 102 7.46 -10.00 -13.26
CA ALA A 102 6.37 -9.68 -12.36
C ALA A 102 6.36 -10.62 -11.14
N ARG A 103 6.48 -11.93 -11.37
CA ARG A 103 6.56 -12.93 -10.31
C ARG A 103 7.77 -12.71 -9.40
N SER A 104 8.98 -12.63 -9.97
CA SER A 104 10.20 -12.61 -9.16
C SER A 104 10.49 -11.27 -8.50
N LYS A 105 10.28 -10.14 -9.21
CA LYS A 105 10.68 -8.79 -8.77
C LYS A 105 9.54 -7.99 -8.16
N HIS A 106 8.35 -8.07 -8.76
CA HIS A 106 7.21 -7.30 -8.28
C HIS A 106 6.45 -8.01 -7.13
N CYS A 107 6.41 -9.35 -7.10
CA CYS A 107 5.71 -10.08 -6.05
C CYS A 107 6.65 -10.74 -5.04
N LEU A 108 7.35 -11.82 -5.40
CA LEU A 108 8.11 -12.63 -4.44
C LEU A 108 9.21 -11.84 -3.71
N TYR A 109 9.89 -10.93 -4.41
CA TYR A 109 10.88 -10.07 -3.80
C TYR A 109 10.24 -9.12 -2.76
N GLN A 110 9.08 -8.55 -3.07
CA GLN A 110 8.39 -7.64 -2.15
C GLN A 110 7.82 -8.38 -0.93
N GLN A 111 7.37 -9.61 -1.08
CA GLN A 111 6.97 -10.46 0.05
C GLN A 111 8.15 -10.73 1.01
N LYS A 112 9.31 -11.12 0.46
CA LYS A 112 10.54 -11.31 1.26
C LYS A 112 10.99 -10.03 1.95
N ARG A 113 10.93 -8.91 1.24
CA ARG A 113 11.29 -7.59 1.78
C ARG A 113 10.35 -7.17 2.90
N THR A 114 9.04 -7.35 2.74
CA THR A 114 8.05 -7.09 3.78
C THR A 114 8.33 -7.93 5.03
N ALA A 115 8.60 -9.22 4.88
CA ALA A 115 8.97 -10.09 5.98
C ALA A 115 10.24 -9.61 6.72
N ALA A 116 11.24 -9.15 5.97
CA ALA A 116 12.47 -8.60 6.56
C ALA A 116 12.22 -7.30 7.34
N PHE A 117 11.38 -6.39 6.85
CA PHE A 117 10.99 -5.18 7.57
C PHE A 117 10.24 -5.50 8.86
N ILE A 118 9.28 -6.42 8.80
CA ILE A 118 8.55 -6.89 9.98
C ILE A 118 9.52 -7.49 11.02
N ALA A 119 10.48 -8.29 10.59
CA ALA A 119 11.49 -8.85 11.48
C ALA A 119 12.37 -7.76 12.11
N ALA A 120 12.83 -6.78 11.32
CA ALA A 120 13.63 -5.65 11.82
C ALA A 120 12.84 -4.77 12.80
N ALA A 121 11.55 -4.56 12.57
CA ALA A 121 10.70 -3.77 13.46
C ALA A 121 10.64 -4.32 14.89
N ARG A 122 10.83 -5.63 15.08
CA ARG A 122 10.84 -6.27 16.42
C ARG A 122 11.99 -5.81 17.31
N SER A 123 13.08 -5.31 16.72
CA SER A 123 14.26 -4.82 17.44
C SER A 123 14.26 -3.31 17.67
N ILE A 124 13.23 -2.58 17.18
CA ILE A 124 13.16 -1.14 17.37
C ILE A 124 12.73 -0.81 18.79
N ALA A 125 13.61 -0.12 19.52
CA ALA A 125 13.27 0.47 20.80
C ALA A 125 12.58 1.83 20.61
N ALA A 126 11.48 2.08 21.33
CA ALA A 126 10.82 3.39 21.34
C ALA A 126 11.72 4.46 21.98
N GLU A 127 12.48 4.05 22.98
CA GLU A 127 13.38 4.92 23.75
C GLU A 127 14.77 4.25 23.87
N GLU A 128 15.82 5.05 23.75
CA GLU A 128 17.19 4.63 23.99
C GLU A 128 17.87 5.63 24.95
N ALA A 129 18.26 5.15 26.13
CA ALA A 129 18.94 5.97 27.11
C ALA A 129 20.46 5.97 26.89
N PHE A 130 21.06 7.13 26.94
CA PHE A 130 22.49 7.39 26.96
C PHE A 130 22.88 8.11 28.24
N PRO A 131 24.15 8.15 28.65
CA PRO A 131 24.55 8.73 29.94
C PRO A 131 24.08 10.16 30.21
N ALA A 132 23.91 10.97 29.16
CA ALA A 132 23.49 12.37 29.25
C ALA A 132 22.30 12.73 28.35
N SER A 133 21.60 11.74 27.76
CA SER A 133 20.50 12.01 26.81
C SER A 133 19.53 10.83 26.71
N LEU A 134 18.33 11.12 26.27
CA LEU A 134 17.31 10.14 25.91
C LEU A 134 16.92 10.37 24.45
N VAL A 135 17.01 9.34 23.61
CA VAL A 135 16.49 9.36 22.24
C VAL A 135 15.13 8.71 22.23
N MET A 136 14.12 9.48 21.81
CA MET A 136 12.75 9.00 21.65
C MET A 136 12.38 8.92 20.17
N ARG A 137 11.73 7.83 19.75
CA ARG A 137 11.22 7.65 18.39
C ARG A 137 9.72 7.92 18.38
N GLU A 138 9.33 8.97 17.72
CA GLU A 138 7.92 9.38 17.60
C GLU A 138 7.46 9.29 16.15
N PRO A 139 6.16 8.98 15.90
CA PRO A 139 5.59 9.03 14.56
C PRO A 139 5.63 10.44 13.97
N VAL A 140 5.99 10.57 12.69
CA VAL A 140 6.03 11.87 12.00
C VAL A 140 4.64 12.46 11.70
N GLY A 141 3.58 11.67 11.77
CA GLY A 141 2.22 12.10 11.46
C GLY A 141 1.64 11.46 10.20
N VAL A 142 0.72 12.17 9.56
CA VAL A 142 0.09 11.74 8.30
C VAL A 142 1.04 12.02 7.14
N VAL A 143 1.20 11.04 6.26
CA VAL A 143 2.12 11.08 5.11
C VAL A 143 1.36 10.90 3.80
N ALA A 144 1.61 11.76 2.82
CA ALA A 144 1.19 11.57 1.45
C ALA A 144 2.21 10.68 0.71
N ALA A 145 1.81 9.47 0.36
CA ALA A 145 2.67 8.49 -0.31
C ALA A 145 2.53 8.59 -1.84
N ILE A 146 3.37 9.40 -2.49
CA ILE A 146 3.40 9.53 -3.94
C ILE A 146 4.27 8.42 -4.53
N THR A 147 3.68 7.55 -5.35
CA THR A 147 4.33 6.37 -5.90
C THR A 147 4.60 6.51 -7.40
N PRO A 148 5.82 6.21 -7.90
CA PRO A 148 6.09 6.14 -9.33
C PRO A 148 5.45 4.88 -9.95
N TRP A 149 5.26 4.93 -11.27
CA TRP A 149 4.54 3.90 -12.03
C TRP A 149 5.34 2.62 -12.31
N ASN A 150 6.67 2.69 -12.30
CA ASN A 150 7.54 1.63 -12.84
C ASN A 150 7.78 0.42 -11.91
N TYR A 151 7.49 0.55 -10.62
CA TYR A 151 7.49 -0.54 -9.63
C TYR A 151 6.31 -0.35 -8.65
N PRO A 152 5.06 -0.35 -9.14
CA PRO A 152 3.92 0.17 -8.40
C PRO A 152 3.75 -0.51 -7.04
N LEU A 153 3.69 -1.84 -6.99
CA LEU A 153 3.53 -2.58 -5.75
C LEU A 153 4.70 -2.37 -4.77
N GLY A 154 5.93 -2.39 -5.28
CA GLY A 154 7.12 -2.18 -4.46
C GLY A 154 7.14 -0.80 -3.79
N GLN A 155 6.66 0.23 -4.48
CA GLN A 155 6.58 1.58 -3.96
C GLN A 155 5.48 1.74 -2.90
N ILE A 156 4.36 1.06 -3.06
CA ILE A 156 3.29 1.03 -2.04
C ILE A 156 3.80 0.34 -0.78
N ILE A 157 4.35 -0.87 -0.91
CA ILE A 157 4.87 -1.67 0.21
C ILE A 157 5.90 -0.88 1.03
N GLN A 158 6.85 -0.20 0.37
CA GLN A 158 7.89 0.58 1.06
C GLN A 158 7.36 1.76 1.90
N LYS A 159 6.15 2.20 1.67
CA LYS A 159 5.55 3.34 2.37
C LYS A 159 4.50 2.92 3.40
N VAL A 160 3.95 1.72 3.26
CA VAL A 160 2.93 1.19 4.16
C VAL A 160 3.53 0.34 5.27
N VAL A 161 4.65 -0.35 5.02
CA VAL A 161 5.40 -1.18 5.98
C VAL A 161 6.52 -0.39 6.63
#